data_01a780e8350bcb9b9e8cf9b275a2e7e3
#
_entry.id   01a780e8350bcb9b9e8cf9b275a2e7e3
#
_cell.length_a   1.000
_cell.length_b   1.000
_cell.length_c   1.000
_cell.angle_alpha   90.00
_cell.angle_beta   90.00
_cell.angle_gamma   90.00
#
_symmetry.space_group_name_H-M   'P 1'
#
loop_
_entity.id
_entity.type
_entity.pdbx_description
1 polymer ?
#
loop_
_entity_poly.entity_id
_entity_poly.type
_entity_poly.pdbx_seq_one_letter_code
_entity_poly.pdbx_strand_id
1 'polypeptide(L)'
;MSFPRWTTALPLALACASALAACGETVSTGSFKGEERHVAETVSDFQKDATGSDEQKLCSNDLAKTLTKRLSAAGGCQAVVRGQLGQVDALSLTVKSIAVTGTTAQARVKSTWAGKNRVSTLSLVKEGKRWKISGSSE
;
A
#
# COMPACT_ATOMS: atom_id res chain seq x y z
N MET A 1 32.96 -63.69 24.72
CA MET A 1 32.07 -63.40 23.56
C MET A 1 31.47 -62.06 23.70
N SER A 2 32.01 -61.11 22.97
CA SER A 2 31.73 -59.66 23.13
C SER A 2 30.59 -59.24 22.18
N PHE A 3 29.56 -58.61 22.72
CA PHE A 3 28.55 -58.00 21.92
C PHE A 3 28.87 -56.50 21.75
N PRO A 4 28.88 -55.97 20.55
CA PRO A 4 29.02 -54.52 20.38
C PRO A 4 27.72 -53.81 20.67
N ARG A 5 27.79 -52.81 21.54
CA ARG A 5 26.70 -51.91 21.90
C ARG A 5 26.56 -50.87 20.79
N TRP A 6 25.42 -50.89 20.13
CA TRP A 6 25.05 -49.87 19.17
C TRP A 6 24.45 -48.69 19.94
N THR A 7 25.17 -47.58 19.97
CA THR A 7 24.68 -46.31 20.44
C THR A 7 23.88 -45.64 19.32
N THR A 8 22.57 -45.64 19.50
CA THR A 8 21.67 -44.87 18.64
C THR A 8 21.79 -43.39 18.99
N ALA A 9 22.40 -42.63 18.10
CA ALA A 9 22.38 -41.16 18.18
C ALA A 9 21.00 -40.66 17.76
N LEU A 10 20.32 -39.98 18.66
CA LEU A 10 19.10 -39.22 18.38
C LEU A 10 19.47 -37.98 17.54
N PRO A 11 18.79 -37.71 16.44
CA PRO A 11 18.89 -36.43 15.79
C PRO A 11 18.04 -35.41 16.56
N LEU A 12 18.70 -34.34 17.01
CA LEU A 12 18.09 -33.17 17.61
C LEU A 12 17.30 -32.47 16.53
N ALA A 13 15.98 -32.56 16.57
CA ALA A 13 15.10 -31.82 15.71
C ALA A 13 15.12 -30.35 16.16
N LEU A 14 15.82 -29.51 15.39
CA LEU A 14 15.80 -28.07 15.52
C LEU A 14 14.41 -27.58 15.07
N ALA A 15 13.52 -27.31 16.02
CA ALA A 15 12.27 -26.63 15.77
C ALA A 15 12.59 -25.18 15.43
N CYS A 16 12.60 -24.83 14.14
CA CYS A 16 12.54 -23.45 13.69
C CYS A 16 11.18 -22.88 14.08
N ALA A 17 11.13 -22.15 15.17
CA ALA A 17 10.02 -21.30 15.51
C ALA A 17 9.98 -20.16 14.48
N SER A 18 9.11 -20.30 13.49
CA SER A 18 8.77 -19.23 12.56
C SER A 18 8.03 -18.16 13.36
N ALA A 19 8.76 -17.13 13.77
CA ALA A 19 8.16 -15.90 14.26
C ALA A 19 7.37 -15.30 13.08
N LEU A 20 6.05 -15.46 13.10
CA LEU A 20 5.13 -14.70 12.27
C LEU A 20 5.21 -13.24 12.76
N ALA A 21 6.17 -12.50 12.22
CA ALA A 21 6.11 -11.07 12.28
C ALA A 21 4.85 -10.67 11.51
N ALA A 22 3.83 -10.24 12.23
CA ALA A 22 2.70 -9.53 11.66
C ALA A 22 3.22 -8.17 11.18
N CYS A 23 3.92 -8.17 10.04
CA CYS A 23 4.18 -6.97 9.27
C CYS A 23 2.84 -6.54 8.72
N GLY A 24 2.38 -5.34 9.06
CA GLY A 24 1.25 -4.72 8.39
C GLY A 24 1.44 -4.89 6.89
N GLU A 25 0.38 -5.31 6.19
CA GLU A 25 0.44 -5.57 4.76
C GLU A 25 0.84 -4.29 4.02
N THR A 26 2.09 -4.20 3.67
CA THR A 26 2.60 -3.14 2.79
C THR A 26 2.20 -3.45 1.36
N VAL A 27 1.91 -2.42 0.58
CA VAL A 27 1.66 -2.58 -0.86
C VAL A 27 2.85 -3.29 -1.49
N SER A 28 2.62 -4.48 -2.06
CA SER A 28 3.66 -5.23 -2.74
C SER A 28 4.01 -4.56 -4.06
N THR A 29 5.14 -3.86 -4.10
CA THR A 29 5.66 -3.21 -5.31
C THR A 29 6.52 -4.15 -6.16
N GLY A 30 7.00 -5.24 -5.59
CA GLY A 30 7.95 -6.16 -6.21
C GLY A 30 7.40 -6.97 -7.39
N SER A 31 6.08 -7.09 -7.51
CA SER A 31 5.43 -7.79 -8.62
C SER A 31 5.35 -6.96 -9.90
N PHE A 32 5.57 -5.66 -9.82
CA PHE A 32 5.44 -4.73 -10.93
C PHE A 32 6.81 -4.29 -11.45
N LYS A 33 6.88 -3.88 -12.71
CA LYS A 33 8.10 -3.43 -13.37
C LYS A 33 7.87 -2.11 -14.11
N GLY A 34 8.94 -1.36 -14.36
CA GLY A 34 8.89 -0.10 -15.10
C GLY A 34 7.91 0.91 -14.50
N GLU A 35 7.10 1.54 -15.32
CA GLU A 35 6.13 2.55 -14.89
C GLU A 35 5.06 2.00 -13.96
N GLU A 36 4.65 0.73 -14.10
CA GLU A 36 3.71 0.09 -13.18
C GLU A 36 4.27 0.01 -11.76
N ARG A 37 5.57 -0.23 -11.63
CA ARG A 37 6.24 -0.22 -10.33
C ARG A 37 6.18 1.17 -9.68
N HIS A 38 6.42 2.23 -10.46
CA HIS A 38 6.33 3.59 -9.94
C HIS A 38 4.91 3.96 -9.52
N VAL A 39 3.90 3.46 -10.24
CA VAL A 39 2.50 3.59 -9.82
C VAL A 39 2.23 2.84 -8.51
N ALA A 40 2.72 1.61 -8.37
CA ALA A 40 2.58 0.83 -7.14
C ALA A 40 3.29 1.51 -5.94
N GLU A 41 4.46 2.09 -6.17
CA GLU A 41 5.19 2.89 -5.17
C GLU A 41 4.36 4.10 -4.71
N THR A 42 3.73 4.81 -5.65
CA THR A 42 2.84 5.94 -5.31
C THR A 42 1.65 5.49 -4.44
N VAL A 43 1.05 4.34 -4.74
CA VAL A 43 -0.04 3.79 -3.90
C VAL A 43 0.47 3.39 -2.52
N SER A 44 1.69 2.86 -2.44
CA SER A 44 2.34 2.52 -1.16
C SER A 44 2.63 3.76 -0.31
N ASP A 45 3.17 4.81 -0.91
CA ASP A 45 3.44 6.09 -0.23
C ASP A 45 2.14 6.72 0.27
N PHE A 46 1.11 6.74 -0.57
CA PHE A 46 -0.22 7.20 -0.18
C PHE A 46 -0.77 6.43 1.04
N GLN A 47 -0.67 5.10 1.04
CA GLN A 47 -1.09 4.30 2.19
C GLN A 47 -0.32 4.67 3.45
N LYS A 48 1.00 4.80 3.34
CA LYS A 48 1.89 5.16 4.44
C LYS A 48 1.54 6.53 5.02
N ASP A 49 1.39 7.53 4.16
CA ASP A 49 1.11 8.89 4.58
C ASP A 49 -0.33 9.02 5.12
N ALA A 50 -1.29 8.27 4.57
CA ALA A 50 -2.65 8.20 5.09
C ALA A 50 -2.73 7.54 6.48
N THR A 51 -2.03 6.42 6.69
CA THR A 51 -1.97 5.75 8.01
C THR A 51 -1.18 6.56 9.03
N GLY A 52 -0.20 7.35 8.58
CA GLY A 52 0.57 8.27 9.41
C GLY A 52 -0.17 9.59 9.71
N SER A 53 -1.35 9.80 9.13
CA SER A 53 -2.12 11.07 9.20
C SER A 53 -1.27 12.27 8.78
N ASP A 54 -0.48 12.12 7.72
CA ASP A 54 0.36 13.19 7.18
C ASP A 54 -0.36 13.90 6.03
N GLU A 55 -1.35 14.74 6.39
CA GLU A 55 -2.16 15.46 5.40
C GLU A 55 -1.33 16.39 4.53
N GLN A 56 -0.23 16.92 5.04
CA GLN A 56 0.66 17.78 4.28
C GLN A 56 1.30 17.01 3.12
N LYS A 57 1.86 15.81 3.38
CA LYS A 57 2.45 14.98 2.34
C LYS A 57 1.40 14.47 1.36
N LEU A 58 0.25 14.03 1.85
CA LEU A 58 -0.85 13.62 0.98
C LEU A 58 -1.19 14.73 -0.02
N CYS A 59 -1.40 15.94 0.45
CA CYS A 59 -1.77 17.07 -0.42
C CYS A 59 -0.63 17.53 -1.35
N SER A 60 0.63 17.45 -0.92
CA SER A 60 1.77 17.99 -1.71
C SER A 60 2.40 16.94 -2.61
N ASN A 61 2.46 15.67 -2.17
CA ASN A 61 3.24 14.64 -2.84
C ASN A 61 2.38 13.58 -3.52
N ASP A 62 1.27 13.13 -2.90
CA ASP A 62 0.55 11.95 -3.35
C ASP A 62 -0.64 12.29 -4.24
N LEU A 63 -1.32 13.39 -3.96
CA LEU A 63 -2.48 13.83 -4.73
C LEU A 63 -2.09 14.73 -5.91
N ALA A 64 -2.75 14.51 -7.04
CA ALA A 64 -2.57 15.35 -8.23
C ALA A 64 -3.09 16.77 -8.01
N LYS A 65 -2.50 17.74 -8.71
CA LYS A 65 -2.90 19.15 -8.61
C LYS A 65 -4.38 19.37 -8.90
N THR A 66 -4.95 18.64 -9.84
CA THR A 66 -6.38 18.72 -10.15
C THR A 66 -7.25 18.30 -8.97
N LEU A 67 -6.84 17.26 -8.24
CA LEU A 67 -7.54 16.78 -7.05
C LEU A 67 -7.35 17.75 -5.87
N THR A 68 -6.11 18.17 -5.59
CA THR A 68 -5.85 19.13 -4.50
C THR A 68 -6.57 20.46 -4.71
N LYS A 69 -6.69 20.90 -5.97
CA LYS A 69 -7.45 22.11 -6.31
C LYS A 69 -8.94 22.00 -5.99
N ARG A 70 -9.54 20.83 -6.29
CA ARG A 70 -10.94 20.55 -5.91
C ARG A 70 -11.12 20.49 -4.39
N LEU A 71 -10.21 19.85 -3.69
CA LEU A 71 -10.25 19.75 -2.23
C LEU A 71 -10.04 21.14 -1.58
N SER A 72 -9.18 21.98 -2.16
CA SER A 72 -8.98 23.35 -1.69
C SER A 72 -10.25 24.21 -1.82
N ALA A 73 -11.00 24.04 -2.91
CA ALA A 73 -12.29 24.70 -3.10
C ALA A 73 -13.37 24.19 -2.12
N ALA A 74 -13.23 22.96 -1.62
CA ALA A 74 -14.16 22.34 -0.68
C ALA A 74 -13.84 22.62 0.81
N GLY A 75 -12.89 23.49 1.11
CA GLY A 75 -12.53 23.86 2.49
C GLY A 75 -11.06 23.72 2.84
N GLY A 76 -10.22 23.43 1.85
CA GLY A 76 -8.78 23.25 2.02
C GLY A 76 -8.37 21.78 1.98
N CYS A 77 -7.35 21.47 1.17
CA CYS A 77 -6.93 20.09 0.96
C CYS A 77 -6.64 19.37 2.29
N GLN A 78 -5.80 19.95 3.14
CA GLN A 78 -5.42 19.31 4.41
C GLN A 78 -6.63 19.14 5.36
N ALA A 79 -7.53 20.13 5.42
CA ALA A 79 -8.71 20.05 6.29
C ALA A 79 -9.68 18.93 5.83
N VAL A 80 -9.92 18.85 4.52
CA VAL A 80 -10.78 17.80 3.95
C VAL A 80 -10.16 16.40 4.14
N VAL A 81 -8.86 16.25 3.85
CA VAL A 81 -8.14 15.00 4.04
C VAL A 81 -8.14 14.58 5.51
N ARG A 82 -7.86 15.49 6.43
CA ARG A 82 -7.90 15.20 7.87
C ARG A 82 -9.27 14.70 8.32
N GLY A 83 -10.34 15.34 7.87
CA GLY A 83 -11.70 14.92 8.18
C GLY A 83 -12.01 13.50 7.68
N GLN A 84 -11.45 13.13 6.53
CA GLN A 84 -11.59 11.77 5.97
C GLN A 84 -10.74 10.74 6.70
N LEU A 85 -9.49 11.08 7.00
CA LEU A 85 -8.56 10.18 7.71
C LEU A 85 -8.98 9.93 9.17
N GLY A 86 -9.62 10.91 9.82
CA GLY A 86 -10.13 10.74 11.18
C GLY A 86 -11.19 9.65 11.35
N GLN A 87 -11.71 9.12 10.23
CA GLN A 87 -12.64 7.99 10.19
C GLN A 87 -11.95 6.66 9.83
N VAL A 88 -10.63 6.68 9.64
CA VAL A 88 -9.83 5.54 9.15
C VAL A 88 -8.87 5.08 10.24
N ASP A 89 -9.27 4.10 11.04
CA ASP A 89 -8.40 3.54 12.09
C ASP A 89 -7.30 2.63 11.52
N ALA A 90 -7.55 1.99 10.40
CA ALA A 90 -6.56 1.16 9.71
C ALA A 90 -6.90 1.09 8.21
N LEU A 91 -6.02 1.61 7.38
CA LEU A 91 -6.10 1.48 5.92
C LEU A 91 -5.05 0.47 5.46
N SER A 92 -5.49 -0.61 4.86
CA SER A 92 -4.64 -1.54 4.13
C SER A 92 -5.04 -1.54 2.67
N LEU A 93 -4.06 -1.33 1.77
CA LEU A 93 -4.26 -1.37 0.34
C LEU A 93 -3.47 -2.53 -0.26
N THR A 94 -4.11 -3.30 -1.13
CA THR A 94 -3.43 -4.32 -1.93
C THR A 94 -3.66 -4.00 -3.40
N VAL A 95 -2.59 -3.72 -4.15
CA VAL A 95 -2.68 -3.50 -5.59
C VAL A 95 -2.89 -4.83 -6.29
N LYS A 96 -3.98 -4.95 -7.05
CA LYS A 96 -4.35 -6.16 -7.81
C LYS A 96 -3.85 -6.11 -9.24
N SER A 97 -3.98 -4.97 -9.89
CA SER A 97 -3.52 -4.76 -11.26
C SER A 97 -3.25 -3.29 -11.51
N ILE A 98 -2.38 -3.01 -12.45
CA ILE A 98 -2.06 -1.67 -12.91
C ILE A 98 -2.14 -1.67 -14.43
N ALA A 99 -2.73 -0.63 -15.00
CA ALA A 99 -2.70 -0.34 -16.43
C ALA A 99 -2.17 1.07 -16.62
N VAL A 100 -1.08 1.20 -17.37
CA VAL A 100 -0.45 2.49 -17.69
C VAL A 100 -0.69 2.81 -19.18
N THR A 101 -1.15 4.02 -19.45
CA THR A 101 -1.34 4.54 -20.80
C THR A 101 -0.76 5.95 -20.86
N GLY A 102 0.46 6.08 -21.42
CA GLY A 102 1.15 7.36 -21.50
C GLY A 102 1.39 7.98 -20.11
N THR A 103 0.76 9.11 -19.86
CA THR A 103 0.86 9.86 -18.59
C THR A 103 -0.31 9.62 -17.64
N THR A 104 -1.15 8.64 -17.93
CA THR A 104 -2.25 8.22 -17.07
C THR A 104 -2.11 6.75 -16.66
N ALA A 105 -2.62 6.40 -15.50
CA ALA A 105 -2.64 5.02 -15.04
C ALA A 105 -3.91 4.76 -14.24
N GLN A 106 -4.27 3.49 -14.19
CA GLN A 106 -5.32 2.96 -13.33
C GLN A 106 -4.74 1.83 -12.49
N ALA A 107 -4.91 1.93 -11.19
CA ALA A 107 -4.53 0.89 -10.24
C ALA A 107 -5.80 0.33 -9.58
N ARG A 108 -6.08 -0.94 -9.83
CA ARG A 108 -7.16 -1.64 -9.13
C ARG A 108 -6.63 -2.08 -7.78
N VAL A 109 -7.25 -1.59 -6.73
CA VAL A 109 -6.85 -1.85 -5.35
C VAL A 109 -7.96 -2.51 -4.58
N LYS A 110 -7.58 -3.45 -3.71
CA LYS A 110 -8.42 -3.96 -2.64
C LYS A 110 -8.05 -3.18 -1.39
N SER A 111 -9.00 -2.51 -0.78
CA SER A 111 -8.83 -1.88 0.52
C SER A 111 -9.52 -2.69 1.60
N THR A 112 -8.90 -2.74 2.76
CA THR A 112 -9.53 -3.25 3.99
C THR A 112 -9.60 -2.09 4.97
N TRP A 113 -10.80 -1.75 5.37
CA TRP A 113 -11.09 -0.69 6.31
C TRP A 113 -12.13 -1.14 7.31
N ALA A 114 -11.84 -1.01 8.61
CA ALA A 114 -12.72 -1.46 9.69
C ALA A 114 -13.27 -2.88 9.46
N GLY A 115 -12.41 -3.81 9.01
CA GLY A 115 -12.75 -5.19 8.72
C GLY A 115 -13.59 -5.41 7.45
N LYS A 116 -13.91 -4.35 6.71
CA LYS A 116 -14.64 -4.45 5.43
C LYS A 116 -13.69 -4.36 4.25
N ASN A 117 -13.85 -5.29 3.32
CA ASN A 117 -13.10 -5.29 2.07
C ASN A 117 -13.89 -4.55 0.97
N ARG A 118 -13.21 -3.66 0.27
CA ARG A 118 -13.70 -2.98 -0.93
C ARG A 118 -12.70 -3.12 -2.07
N VAL A 119 -13.19 -3.13 -3.29
CA VAL A 119 -12.37 -3.04 -4.48
C VAL A 119 -12.69 -1.73 -5.17
N SER A 120 -11.68 -0.94 -5.44
CA SER A 120 -11.81 0.34 -6.14
C SER A 120 -10.69 0.51 -7.16
N THR A 121 -10.86 1.45 -8.05
CA THR A 121 -9.85 1.82 -9.03
C THR A 121 -9.35 3.21 -8.71
N LEU A 122 -8.06 3.32 -8.44
CA LEU A 122 -7.38 4.60 -8.31
C LEU A 122 -6.96 5.08 -9.70
N SER A 123 -7.31 6.30 -10.03
CA SER A 123 -6.81 6.97 -11.22
C SER A 123 -5.59 7.79 -10.87
N LEU A 124 -4.52 7.66 -11.66
CA LEU A 124 -3.27 8.37 -11.45
C LEU A 124 -2.90 9.15 -12.71
N VAL A 125 -2.18 10.24 -12.50
CA VAL A 125 -1.58 11.04 -13.57
C VAL A 125 -0.10 11.26 -13.28
N LYS A 126 0.71 11.34 -14.33
CA LYS A 126 2.12 11.65 -14.19
C LYS A 126 2.32 13.17 -14.27
N GLU A 127 2.75 13.76 -13.17
CA GLU A 127 3.12 15.17 -13.08
C GLU A 127 4.64 15.30 -12.99
N GLY A 128 5.26 15.75 -14.08
CA GLY A 128 6.71 15.72 -14.22
C GLY A 128 7.23 14.29 -14.24
N LYS A 129 8.04 13.92 -13.25
CA LYS A 129 8.60 12.57 -13.11
C LYS A 129 7.85 11.69 -12.09
N ARG A 130 6.79 12.20 -11.46
CA ARG A 130 6.11 11.51 -10.37
C ARG A 130 4.67 11.18 -10.73
N TRP A 131 4.24 9.99 -10.36
CA TRP A 131 2.83 9.62 -10.40
C TRP A 131 2.10 10.21 -9.21
N LYS A 132 0.86 10.63 -9.42
CA LYS A 132 0.00 11.21 -8.39
C LYS A 132 -1.43 10.75 -8.55
N ILE A 133 -2.13 10.56 -7.45
CA ILE A 133 -3.52 10.12 -7.43
C ILE A 133 -4.43 11.29 -7.83
N SER A 134 -5.21 11.09 -8.87
CA SER A 134 -6.14 12.10 -9.41
C SER A 134 -7.60 11.82 -9.08
N GLY A 135 -7.92 10.62 -8.60
CA GLY A 135 -9.26 10.26 -8.20
C GLY A 135 -9.40 8.77 -7.87
N SER A 136 -10.58 8.39 -7.47
CA SER A 136 -10.97 6.99 -7.25
C SER A 136 -12.40 6.76 -7.72
N SER A 137 -12.67 5.51 -8.15
CA SER A 137 -14.03 5.02 -8.47
C SER A 137 -14.23 3.63 -7.88
N GLU A 138 -15.46 3.30 -7.49
CA GLU A 138 -15.87 1.95 -7.07
C GLU A 138 -16.25 1.10 -8.28
#